data_ff1693b33383ec4ec66636bada89cbe3
#
_entry.id   ff1693b33383ec4ec66636bada89cbe3
#
_cell.length_a   1.000
_cell.length_b   1.000
_cell.length_c   1.000
_cell.angle_alpha   90.00
_cell.angle_beta   90.00
_cell.angle_gamma   90.00
#
_symmetry.space_group_name_H-M   'P 1'
#
loop_
_entity.id
_entity.type
_entity.pdbx_description
1 polymer ?
#
loop_
_entity_poly.entity_id
_entity_poly.type
_entity_poly.pdbx_seq_one_letter_code
_entity_poly.pdbx_strand_id
1 'polypeptide(L)'
;TAITEAQTKAQADYMAANLKKFGWEYIVVDIQWYEPGAKDHGYRPDAVLMMDGFGRLQPAVNRFPSSADGKGFKGLSDYIHGLGLKFGIHLMRGIPRQAVDKNLPVKGTIYHARDIANKNSVCPWNPDMYGVDMTKPGAQDYYNSVFDLIAAWGVDFVKVDDIARPYHEHEKEIEAIRRAIDRAGRPIVLSLSPGENVLDAADHVAKHANMWRISDDFWDRWLAVHDQFARLKNWNPYRQPGAWPDADMLPFGVLDQGKRTTRLTPDEQHTVMTLWSIARSPLMHGGDLTKTDDFTRSLLTNADVLAVNQNSLNNRPLFDHDELIAWTADVPDSEDKYLAVFNARDRVRLAAEHARYASPLVTRASDSKAAIDVDVSDASRMFLVLDPTGDGVAWDYGVWLAPRFVFADGSERPLTDYQWTRTDAI
;
A
#
# COMPACT_ATOMS: atom_id res chain seq x y z
N THR A 1 -8.80 5.72 -6.11
CA THR A 1 -9.46 5.07 -7.24
C THR A 1 -9.97 6.05 -8.31
N ALA A 2 -10.43 7.25 -7.96
CA ALA A 2 -10.99 8.24 -8.90
C ALA A 2 -9.98 9.24 -9.48
N ILE A 3 -8.68 8.95 -9.44
CA ILE A 3 -7.61 9.83 -9.93
C ILE A 3 -7.79 10.16 -11.42
N THR A 4 -7.40 11.37 -11.82
CA THR A 4 -7.48 11.88 -13.18
C THR A 4 -6.07 12.18 -13.76
N GLU A 5 -6.00 12.32 -15.07
CA GLU A 5 -4.77 12.73 -15.76
C GLU A 5 -4.23 14.07 -15.27
N ALA A 6 -5.12 15.05 -15.04
CA ALA A 6 -4.72 16.37 -14.54
C ALA A 6 -4.09 16.28 -13.13
N GLN A 7 -4.69 15.50 -12.24
CA GLN A 7 -4.12 15.25 -10.91
C GLN A 7 -2.78 14.53 -10.99
N THR A 8 -2.67 13.51 -11.86
CA THR A 8 -1.40 12.79 -12.05
C THR A 8 -0.29 13.70 -12.55
N LYS A 9 -0.59 14.58 -13.52
CA LYS A 9 0.37 15.59 -14.02
C LYS A 9 0.80 16.55 -12.93
N ALA A 10 -0.13 17.04 -12.11
CA ALA A 10 0.20 17.94 -11.00
C ALA A 10 1.14 17.30 -9.96
N GLN A 11 0.95 16.01 -9.65
CA GLN A 11 1.88 15.26 -8.79
C GLN A 11 3.26 15.14 -9.46
N ALA A 12 3.30 14.86 -10.76
CA ALA A 12 4.54 14.75 -11.53
C ALA A 12 5.30 16.08 -11.58
N ASP A 13 4.61 17.19 -11.82
CA ASP A 13 5.22 18.52 -11.83
C ASP A 13 5.86 18.87 -10.49
N TYR A 14 5.14 18.58 -9.38
CA TYR A 14 5.68 18.82 -8.04
C TYR A 14 6.92 17.95 -7.79
N MET A 15 6.85 16.65 -8.10
CA MET A 15 7.97 15.73 -7.91
C MET A 15 9.19 16.17 -8.72
N ALA A 16 9.01 16.52 -9.97
CA ALA A 16 10.09 16.98 -10.83
C ALA A 16 10.79 18.25 -10.29
N ALA A 17 9.99 19.20 -9.83
CA ALA A 17 10.50 20.48 -9.32
C ALA A 17 11.18 20.36 -7.96
N ASN A 18 10.67 19.52 -7.06
CA ASN A 18 11.05 19.56 -5.64
C ASN A 18 11.78 18.30 -5.17
N LEU A 19 11.47 17.11 -5.71
CA LEU A 19 11.89 15.83 -5.12
C LEU A 19 12.84 15.02 -6.01
N LYS A 20 12.82 15.22 -7.33
CA LYS A 20 13.64 14.44 -8.27
C LYS A 20 15.13 14.42 -7.93
N LYS A 21 15.71 15.55 -7.53
CA LYS A 21 17.12 15.65 -7.15
C LYS A 21 17.51 14.82 -5.93
N PHE A 22 16.52 14.34 -5.18
CA PHE A 22 16.68 13.47 -4.00
C PHE A 22 16.42 11.98 -4.34
N GLY A 23 16.19 11.64 -5.61
CA GLY A 23 16.01 10.26 -6.08
C GLY A 23 14.55 9.79 -6.18
N TRP A 24 13.58 10.68 -6.01
CA TRP A 24 12.18 10.38 -6.27
C TRP A 24 11.92 10.41 -7.77
N GLU A 25 11.56 9.27 -8.36
CA GLU A 25 11.55 9.12 -9.81
C GLU A 25 10.22 8.63 -10.39
N TYR A 26 9.37 7.93 -9.62
CA TYR A 26 8.20 7.26 -10.14
C TYR A 26 6.90 7.96 -9.79
N ILE A 27 6.04 8.15 -10.79
CA ILE A 27 4.64 8.51 -10.63
C ILE A 27 3.79 7.32 -11.03
N VAL A 28 2.98 6.80 -10.11
CA VAL A 28 2.19 5.57 -10.32
C VAL A 28 0.70 5.90 -10.24
N VAL A 29 -0.04 5.51 -11.28
CA VAL A 29 -1.52 5.58 -11.29
C VAL A 29 -2.07 4.27 -10.75
N ASP A 30 -2.70 4.35 -9.59
CA ASP A 30 -3.27 3.19 -8.92
C ASP A 30 -4.67 2.82 -9.46
N ILE A 31 -5.28 1.78 -8.92
CA ILE A 31 -6.61 1.24 -9.25
C ILE A 31 -7.69 2.34 -9.21
N GLN A 32 -8.73 2.35 -9.95
CA GLN A 32 -9.19 1.67 -11.18
C GLN A 32 -9.15 2.64 -12.36
N TRP A 33 -7.99 2.90 -12.93
CA TRP A 33 -7.82 3.83 -14.03
C TRP A 33 -8.64 3.46 -15.29
N TYR A 34 -9.07 2.23 -15.39
CA TYR A 34 -9.81 1.66 -16.51
C TYR A 34 -11.36 1.71 -16.33
N GLU A 35 -11.86 2.21 -15.20
CA GLU A 35 -13.30 2.29 -14.90
C GLU A 35 -13.79 3.75 -15.01
N PRO A 36 -14.66 4.09 -15.99
CA PRO A 36 -15.10 5.48 -16.21
C PRO A 36 -15.84 6.12 -15.02
N GLY A 37 -16.56 5.33 -14.25
CA GLY A 37 -17.34 5.77 -13.10
C GLY A 37 -16.71 5.45 -11.76
N ALA A 38 -15.41 5.18 -11.71
CA ALA A 38 -14.70 4.87 -10.48
C ALA A 38 -14.89 5.97 -9.43
N LYS A 39 -15.12 5.57 -8.19
CA LYS A 39 -15.31 6.46 -7.03
C LYS A 39 -14.16 6.31 -6.07
N ASP A 40 -14.00 7.32 -5.21
CA ASP A 40 -13.13 7.19 -4.04
C ASP A 40 -13.76 6.15 -3.12
N HIS A 41 -13.02 5.12 -2.77
CA HIS A 41 -13.43 3.99 -1.95
C HIS A 41 -14.53 3.09 -2.54
N GLY A 42 -14.25 1.82 -2.51
CA GLY A 42 -15.11 0.74 -2.95
C GLY A 42 -15.16 0.54 -4.47
N TYR A 43 -15.59 -0.65 -4.84
CA TYR A 43 -15.67 -1.10 -6.23
C TYR A 43 -17.11 -1.42 -6.58
N ARG A 44 -17.52 -1.04 -7.79
CA ARG A 44 -18.89 -1.28 -8.25
C ARG A 44 -18.97 -2.69 -8.87
N PRO A 45 -19.90 -3.54 -8.40
CA PRO A 45 -20.06 -4.89 -8.97
C PRO A 45 -20.47 -4.88 -10.46
N ASP A 46 -21.12 -3.79 -10.88
CA ASP A 46 -21.66 -3.59 -12.24
C ASP A 46 -20.79 -2.64 -13.09
N ALA A 47 -19.54 -2.40 -12.67
CA ALA A 47 -18.63 -1.51 -13.38
C ALA A 47 -18.41 -1.99 -14.82
N VAL A 48 -18.50 -1.06 -15.78
CA VAL A 48 -18.16 -1.33 -17.18
C VAL A 48 -16.72 -0.91 -17.41
N LEU A 49 -15.83 -1.89 -17.59
CA LEU A 49 -14.41 -1.68 -17.76
C LEU A 49 -14.09 -1.27 -19.20
N MET A 50 -13.22 -0.28 -19.35
CA MET A 50 -12.66 0.05 -20.66
C MET A 50 -11.67 -1.02 -21.09
N MET A 51 -11.90 -1.63 -22.25
CA MET A 51 -11.08 -2.70 -22.80
C MET A 51 -10.99 -2.55 -24.33
N ASP A 52 -9.91 -3.07 -24.91
CA ASP A 52 -9.83 -3.25 -26.35
C ASP A 52 -10.51 -4.55 -26.82
N GLY A 53 -10.47 -4.82 -28.11
CA GLY A 53 -11.08 -6.01 -28.73
C GLY A 53 -10.44 -7.35 -28.30
N PHE A 54 -9.37 -7.33 -27.53
CA PHE A 54 -8.67 -8.49 -26.99
C PHE A 54 -8.85 -8.63 -25.46
N GLY A 55 -9.73 -7.82 -24.86
CA GLY A 55 -9.97 -7.84 -23.41
C GLY A 55 -8.85 -7.24 -22.57
N ARG A 56 -7.93 -6.47 -23.18
CA ARG A 56 -6.86 -5.78 -22.45
C ARG A 56 -7.37 -4.42 -21.99
N LEU A 57 -7.15 -4.10 -20.71
CA LEU A 57 -7.63 -2.86 -20.09
C LEU A 57 -7.11 -1.63 -20.82
N GLN A 58 -7.96 -0.61 -20.92
CA GLN A 58 -7.68 0.71 -21.51
C GLN A 58 -8.00 1.82 -20.52
N PRO A 59 -7.25 2.93 -20.50
CA PRO A 59 -7.58 4.05 -19.62
C PRO A 59 -8.95 4.65 -19.97
N ALA A 60 -9.71 4.99 -18.93
CA ALA A 60 -11.01 5.65 -19.11
C ALA A 60 -10.83 7.06 -19.65
N VAL A 61 -11.25 7.31 -20.88
CA VAL A 61 -11.00 8.56 -21.62
C VAL A 61 -11.53 9.79 -20.90
N ASN A 62 -12.66 9.68 -20.19
CA ASN A 62 -13.22 10.78 -19.40
C ASN A 62 -12.33 11.21 -18.23
N ARG A 63 -11.44 10.34 -17.78
CA ARG A 63 -10.49 10.59 -16.70
C ARG A 63 -9.08 10.83 -17.21
N PHE A 64 -8.70 10.17 -18.30
CA PHE A 64 -7.41 10.25 -18.98
C PHE A 64 -7.61 10.64 -20.45
N PRO A 65 -7.92 11.92 -20.75
CA PRO A 65 -8.28 12.35 -22.10
C PRO A 65 -7.22 12.09 -23.15
N SER A 66 -5.94 12.08 -22.78
CA SER A 66 -4.85 11.80 -23.74
C SER A 66 -4.85 10.36 -24.24
N SER A 67 -5.63 9.46 -23.61
CA SER A 67 -5.77 8.05 -24.02
C SER A 67 -6.77 7.84 -25.17
N ALA A 68 -7.46 8.88 -25.62
CA ALA A 68 -8.42 8.80 -26.72
C ALA A 68 -7.78 8.15 -27.97
N ASP A 69 -8.64 7.60 -28.84
CA ASP A 69 -8.22 6.97 -30.11
C ASP A 69 -7.29 5.76 -29.94
N GLY A 70 -7.40 5.04 -28.82
CA GLY A 70 -6.61 3.86 -28.55
C GLY A 70 -5.14 4.12 -28.18
N LYS A 71 -4.78 5.37 -27.86
CA LYS A 71 -3.40 5.75 -27.50
C LYS A 71 -2.94 5.21 -26.14
N GLY A 72 -3.90 4.77 -25.32
CA GLY A 72 -3.59 4.30 -23.98
C GLY A 72 -2.89 5.35 -23.12
N PHE A 73 -1.95 4.95 -22.30
CA PHE A 73 -1.21 5.90 -21.47
C PHE A 73 -0.03 6.60 -22.18
N LYS A 74 0.16 6.39 -23.49
CA LYS A 74 1.31 6.94 -24.20
C LYS A 74 1.51 8.44 -24.01
N GLY A 75 0.43 9.23 -24.11
CA GLY A 75 0.49 10.69 -23.95
C GLY A 75 0.88 11.12 -22.53
N LEU A 76 0.33 10.44 -21.50
CA LEU A 76 0.66 10.72 -20.11
C LEU A 76 2.09 10.28 -19.77
N SER A 77 2.48 9.09 -20.23
CA SER A 77 3.84 8.57 -20.07
C SER A 77 4.88 9.50 -20.69
N ASP A 78 4.67 9.95 -21.94
CA ASP A 78 5.59 10.90 -22.61
C ASP A 78 5.70 12.23 -21.85
N TYR A 79 4.60 12.72 -21.27
CA TYR A 79 4.64 13.90 -20.42
C TYR A 79 5.53 13.71 -19.20
N ILE A 80 5.34 12.59 -18.47
CA ILE A 80 6.11 12.27 -17.27
C ILE A 80 7.59 12.04 -17.61
N HIS A 81 7.88 11.34 -18.69
CA HIS A 81 9.25 11.16 -19.20
C HIS A 81 9.90 12.49 -19.60
N GLY A 82 9.12 13.42 -20.17
CA GLY A 82 9.59 14.77 -20.50
C GLY A 82 10.07 15.57 -19.29
N LEU A 83 9.54 15.26 -18.08
CA LEU A 83 10.01 15.79 -16.81
C LEU A 83 11.26 15.05 -16.27
N GLY A 84 11.68 13.98 -16.96
CA GLY A 84 12.77 13.07 -16.55
C GLY A 84 12.38 12.19 -15.37
N LEU A 85 11.10 11.89 -15.22
CA LEU A 85 10.53 10.94 -14.27
C LEU A 85 10.15 9.65 -14.98
N LYS A 86 9.74 8.64 -14.23
CA LYS A 86 9.28 7.34 -14.69
C LYS A 86 7.79 7.17 -14.41
N PHE A 87 7.10 6.45 -15.29
CA PHE A 87 5.66 6.26 -15.21
C PHE A 87 5.30 4.82 -14.84
N GLY A 88 4.39 4.68 -13.89
CA GLY A 88 3.88 3.39 -13.44
C GLY A 88 2.36 3.30 -13.43
N ILE A 89 1.86 2.07 -13.48
CA ILE A 89 0.44 1.76 -13.36
C ILE A 89 0.18 0.59 -12.44
N HIS A 90 -1.05 0.50 -11.96
CA HIS A 90 -1.59 -0.66 -11.26
C HIS A 90 -2.26 -1.61 -12.24
N LEU A 91 -2.19 -2.91 -11.98
CA LEU A 91 -2.97 -3.95 -12.63
C LEU A 91 -3.59 -4.86 -11.57
N MET A 92 -4.79 -5.35 -11.82
CA MET A 92 -5.30 -6.54 -11.14
C MET A 92 -4.74 -7.80 -11.82
N ARG A 93 -4.43 -8.84 -11.04
CA ARG A 93 -4.13 -10.18 -11.56
C ARG A 93 -5.28 -10.70 -12.42
N GLY A 94 -4.95 -11.44 -13.47
CA GLY A 94 -5.92 -12.19 -14.25
C GLY A 94 -6.46 -11.51 -15.50
N ILE A 95 -7.67 -11.90 -15.88
CA ILE A 95 -8.36 -11.45 -17.11
C ILE A 95 -9.73 -10.84 -16.75
N PRO A 96 -10.14 -9.71 -17.37
CA PRO A 96 -11.43 -9.08 -17.09
C PRO A 96 -12.60 -10.06 -17.28
N ARG A 97 -13.49 -10.14 -16.29
CA ARG A 97 -14.70 -10.98 -16.36
C ARG A 97 -15.52 -10.65 -17.60
N GLN A 98 -15.62 -9.38 -17.97
CA GLN A 98 -16.33 -8.95 -19.18
C GLN A 98 -15.67 -9.43 -20.47
N ALA A 99 -14.35 -9.62 -20.51
CA ALA A 99 -13.69 -10.25 -21.65
C ALA A 99 -14.06 -11.72 -21.76
N VAL A 100 -14.18 -12.43 -20.65
CA VAL A 100 -14.61 -13.83 -20.57
C VAL A 100 -16.09 -13.97 -20.95
N ASP A 101 -16.95 -13.08 -20.48
CA ASP A 101 -18.39 -13.10 -20.81
C ASP A 101 -18.63 -12.89 -22.31
N LYS A 102 -17.90 -11.96 -22.91
CA LYS A 102 -17.92 -11.69 -24.36
C LYS A 102 -17.12 -12.69 -25.18
N ASN A 103 -16.36 -13.57 -24.54
CA ASN A 103 -15.45 -14.53 -25.14
C ASN A 103 -14.50 -13.89 -26.16
N LEU A 104 -13.85 -12.79 -25.77
CA LEU A 104 -12.95 -12.05 -26.65
C LEU A 104 -11.72 -12.89 -27.03
N PRO A 105 -11.16 -12.69 -28.25
CA PRO A 105 -10.00 -13.45 -28.70
C PRO A 105 -8.74 -13.07 -27.90
N VAL A 106 -7.84 -14.05 -27.69
CA VAL A 106 -6.49 -13.81 -27.22
C VAL A 106 -5.62 -13.40 -28.40
N LYS A 107 -5.02 -12.21 -28.33
CA LYS A 107 -4.29 -11.60 -29.44
C LYS A 107 -3.22 -12.52 -30.00
N GLY A 108 -3.24 -12.74 -31.33
CA GLY A 108 -2.22 -13.50 -32.03
C GLY A 108 -2.36 -15.02 -31.93
N THR A 109 -3.48 -15.50 -31.38
CA THR A 109 -3.75 -16.94 -31.24
C THR A 109 -5.12 -17.33 -31.80
N ILE A 110 -5.43 -18.62 -31.75
CA ILE A 110 -6.77 -19.16 -32.04
C ILE A 110 -7.65 -19.27 -30.79
N TYR A 111 -7.09 -18.96 -29.61
CA TYR A 111 -7.76 -19.11 -28.32
C TYR A 111 -8.56 -17.86 -27.96
N HIS A 112 -9.49 -18.03 -27.02
CA HIS A 112 -10.37 -17.00 -26.54
C HIS A 112 -10.30 -16.88 -25.01
N ALA A 113 -10.85 -15.83 -24.45
CA ALA A 113 -10.84 -15.57 -23.03
C ALA A 113 -11.42 -16.70 -22.16
N ARG A 114 -12.44 -17.42 -22.66
CA ARG A 114 -13.02 -18.58 -21.95
C ARG A 114 -12.10 -19.78 -21.90
N ASP A 115 -11.19 -19.92 -22.85
CA ASP A 115 -10.30 -21.07 -22.91
C ASP A 115 -9.22 -21.00 -21.82
N ILE A 116 -8.87 -19.78 -21.37
CA ILE A 116 -7.77 -19.52 -20.43
C ILE A 116 -8.22 -19.04 -19.06
N ALA A 117 -9.47 -18.65 -18.88
CA ALA A 117 -9.96 -18.11 -17.62
C ALA A 117 -10.17 -19.20 -16.56
N ASN A 118 -9.70 -18.95 -15.34
CA ASN A 118 -10.06 -19.70 -14.14
C ASN A 118 -11.14 -18.95 -13.36
N LYS A 119 -12.41 -19.32 -13.59
CA LYS A 119 -13.56 -18.67 -12.95
C LYS A 119 -13.68 -18.93 -11.45
N ASN A 120 -12.95 -19.91 -10.92
CA ASN A 120 -12.91 -20.19 -9.48
C ASN A 120 -11.86 -19.34 -8.74
N SER A 121 -10.92 -18.76 -9.47
CA SER A 121 -9.93 -17.83 -8.92
C SER A 121 -10.43 -16.40 -9.08
N VAL A 122 -10.92 -15.83 -7.99
CA VAL A 122 -11.53 -14.49 -7.94
C VAL A 122 -10.95 -13.68 -6.82
N CYS A 123 -10.84 -12.37 -7.03
CA CYS A 123 -10.50 -11.44 -5.96
C CYS A 123 -11.72 -11.24 -5.04
N PRO A 124 -11.57 -11.40 -3.71
CA PRO A 124 -12.70 -11.27 -2.78
C PRO A 124 -13.17 -9.82 -2.58
N TRP A 125 -12.32 -8.84 -2.85
CA TRP A 125 -12.61 -7.42 -2.63
C TRP A 125 -12.84 -6.62 -3.92
N ASN A 126 -12.46 -7.17 -5.09
CA ASN A 126 -12.66 -6.50 -6.38
C ASN A 126 -13.27 -7.47 -7.40
N PRO A 127 -14.41 -7.12 -8.03
CA PRO A 127 -15.14 -8.03 -8.91
C PRO A 127 -14.68 -8.00 -10.37
N ASP A 128 -13.60 -7.31 -10.71
CA ASP A 128 -13.25 -7.02 -12.10
C ASP A 128 -12.71 -8.21 -12.87
N MET A 129 -11.98 -9.13 -12.19
CA MET A 129 -11.15 -10.14 -12.85
C MET A 129 -11.51 -11.57 -12.46
N TYR A 130 -11.18 -12.51 -13.35
CA TYR A 130 -10.94 -13.92 -13.06
C TYR A 130 -9.44 -14.20 -13.15
N GLY A 131 -8.94 -15.22 -12.44
CA GLY A 131 -7.58 -15.70 -12.64
C GLY A 131 -7.36 -16.28 -14.04
N VAL A 132 -6.11 -16.43 -14.44
CA VAL A 132 -5.72 -17.12 -15.69
C VAL A 132 -5.18 -18.49 -15.36
N ASP A 133 -5.76 -19.55 -15.96
CA ASP A 133 -5.24 -20.90 -15.84
C ASP A 133 -3.98 -21.06 -16.72
N MET A 134 -2.83 -20.95 -16.09
CA MET A 134 -1.55 -21.03 -16.79
C MET A 134 -1.20 -22.42 -17.37
N THR A 135 -2.04 -23.44 -17.15
CA THR A 135 -1.91 -24.75 -17.80
C THR A 135 -2.53 -24.77 -19.19
N LYS A 136 -3.31 -23.75 -19.54
CA LYS A 136 -4.04 -23.67 -20.80
C LYS A 136 -3.19 -23.06 -21.90
N PRO A 137 -3.26 -23.61 -23.13
CA PRO A 137 -2.65 -22.96 -24.28
C PRO A 137 -3.29 -21.58 -24.51
N GLY A 138 -2.47 -20.58 -24.86
CA GLY A 138 -2.91 -19.18 -25.02
C GLY A 138 -2.82 -18.34 -23.74
N ALA A 139 -2.69 -18.95 -22.54
CA ALA A 139 -2.60 -18.22 -21.28
C ALA A 139 -1.36 -17.31 -21.19
N GLN A 140 -0.19 -17.84 -21.57
CA GLN A 140 1.03 -17.03 -21.65
C GLN A 140 0.94 -15.94 -22.72
N ASP A 141 0.31 -16.25 -23.87
CA ASP A 141 0.14 -15.28 -24.96
C ASP A 141 -0.74 -14.11 -24.54
N TYR A 142 -1.74 -14.36 -23.69
CA TYR A 142 -2.55 -13.29 -23.09
C TYR A 142 -1.67 -12.31 -22.29
N TYR A 143 -0.89 -12.80 -21.31
CA TYR A 143 0.02 -11.93 -20.55
C TYR A 143 1.07 -11.27 -21.45
N ASN A 144 1.64 -12.00 -22.41
CA ASN A 144 2.54 -11.42 -23.38
C ASN A 144 1.90 -10.23 -24.09
N SER A 145 0.66 -10.37 -24.56
CA SER A 145 -0.05 -9.30 -25.27
C SER A 145 -0.37 -8.10 -24.39
N VAL A 146 -0.66 -8.33 -23.08
CA VAL A 146 -0.89 -7.25 -22.10
C VAL A 146 0.38 -6.46 -21.88
N PHE A 147 1.53 -7.14 -21.67
CA PHE A 147 2.80 -6.45 -21.42
C PHE A 147 3.41 -5.83 -22.66
N ASP A 148 3.17 -6.37 -23.86
CA ASP A 148 3.48 -5.69 -25.13
C ASP A 148 2.75 -4.35 -25.23
N LEU A 149 1.48 -4.31 -24.85
CA LEU A 149 0.67 -3.09 -24.85
C LEU A 149 1.18 -2.06 -23.82
N ILE A 150 1.45 -2.50 -22.60
CA ILE A 150 1.97 -1.67 -21.51
C ILE A 150 3.35 -1.10 -21.86
N ALA A 151 4.22 -1.92 -22.42
CA ALA A 151 5.53 -1.49 -22.89
C ALA A 151 5.42 -0.44 -24.01
N ALA A 152 4.47 -0.62 -24.96
CA ALA A 152 4.21 0.34 -26.02
C ALA A 152 3.66 1.69 -25.48
N TRP A 153 2.99 1.70 -24.33
CA TRP A 153 2.60 2.93 -23.65
C TRP A 153 3.74 3.64 -22.95
N GLY A 154 4.90 2.99 -22.80
CA GLY A 154 6.06 3.56 -22.13
C GLY A 154 6.03 3.40 -20.61
N VAL A 155 5.32 2.41 -20.09
CA VAL A 155 5.25 2.14 -18.64
C VAL A 155 6.58 1.56 -18.15
N ASP A 156 7.06 2.06 -17.00
CA ASP A 156 8.32 1.66 -16.36
C ASP A 156 8.12 0.85 -15.07
N PHE A 157 6.91 0.85 -14.51
CA PHE A 157 6.59 0.20 -13.26
C PHE A 157 5.16 -0.34 -13.29
N VAL A 158 4.97 -1.55 -12.81
CA VAL A 158 3.65 -2.17 -12.68
C VAL A 158 3.49 -2.75 -11.28
N LYS A 159 2.49 -2.25 -10.53
CA LYS A 159 1.98 -2.88 -9.32
C LYS A 159 0.90 -3.88 -9.75
N VAL A 160 1.11 -5.16 -9.51
CA VAL A 160 0.08 -6.18 -9.74
C VAL A 160 -0.57 -6.53 -8.41
N ASP A 161 -1.87 -6.32 -8.33
CA ASP A 161 -2.68 -6.56 -7.15
C ASP A 161 -3.44 -7.90 -7.22
N ASP A 162 -3.95 -8.39 -6.07
CA ASP A 162 -4.58 -9.72 -5.94
C ASP A 162 -3.66 -10.88 -6.36
N ILE A 163 -2.34 -10.73 -6.29
CA ILE A 163 -1.41 -11.75 -6.75
C ILE A 163 -0.54 -12.33 -5.63
N ALA A 164 -0.26 -11.54 -4.58
CA ALA A 164 0.63 -11.95 -3.52
C ALA A 164 -0.03 -12.87 -2.47
N ARG A 165 -1.37 -12.98 -2.47
CA ARG A 165 -2.12 -13.82 -1.53
C ARG A 165 -3.39 -14.40 -2.16
N PRO A 166 -3.62 -15.72 -2.09
CA PRO A 166 -2.70 -16.76 -1.59
C PRO A 166 -1.55 -17.04 -2.57
N TYR A 167 -0.32 -16.86 -2.11
CA TYR A 167 0.87 -16.82 -2.97
C TYR A 167 1.06 -18.07 -3.84
N HIS A 168 1.03 -19.25 -3.23
CA HIS A 168 1.31 -20.50 -3.92
C HIS A 168 0.29 -20.85 -5.02
N GLU A 169 -0.94 -20.35 -4.91
CA GLU A 169 -1.94 -20.52 -5.96
C GLU A 169 -1.65 -19.65 -7.18
N HIS A 170 -0.89 -18.57 -7.00
CA HIS A 170 -0.61 -17.57 -8.02
C HIS A 170 0.81 -17.62 -8.59
N GLU A 171 1.69 -18.51 -8.11
CA GLU A 171 3.08 -18.61 -8.55
C GLU A 171 3.24 -18.66 -10.07
N LYS A 172 2.41 -19.48 -10.74
CA LYS A 172 2.45 -19.61 -12.21
C LYS A 172 2.04 -18.35 -12.95
N GLU A 173 1.13 -17.56 -12.38
CA GLU A 173 0.78 -16.25 -12.96
C GLU A 173 1.90 -15.24 -12.72
N ILE A 174 2.54 -15.24 -11.55
CA ILE A 174 3.74 -14.41 -11.25
C ILE A 174 4.86 -14.70 -12.25
N GLU A 175 5.18 -15.97 -12.45
CA GLU A 175 6.18 -16.39 -13.45
C GLU A 175 5.80 -15.95 -14.87
N ALA A 176 4.52 -16.08 -15.24
CA ALA A 176 4.03 -15.71 -16.57
C ALA A 176 4.14 -14.20 -16.80
N ILE A 177 3.81 -13.39 -15.80
CA ILE A 177 3.97 -11.94 -15.84
C ILE A 177 5.44 -11.57 -15.97
N ARG A 178 6.33 -12.17 -15.18
CA ARG A 178 7.77 -11.93 -15.29
C ARG A 178 8.30 -12.27 -16.70
N ARG A 179 7.94 -13.42 -17.24
CA ARG A 179 8.30 -13.80 -18.63
C ARG A 179 7.76 -12.82 -19.65
N ALA A 180 6.55 -12.32 -19.46
CA ALA A 180 5.95 -11.35 -20.37
C ALA A 180 6.68 -10.00 -20.34
N ILE A 181 7.10 -9.53 -19.17
CA ILE A 181 7.91 -8.33 -19.01
C ILE A 181 9.27 -8.50 -19.71
N ASP A 182 9.97 -9.60 -19.44
CA ASP A 182 11.28 -9.87 -20.03
C ASP A 182 11.22 -9.94 -21.56
N ARG A 183 10.14 -10.57 -22.08
CA ARG A 183 9.89 -10.66 -23.51
C ARG A 183 9.58 -9.30 -24.16
N ALA A 184 8.87 -8.41 -23.48
CA ALA A 184 8.47 -7.11 -24.01
C ALA A 184 9.67 -6.18 -24.30
N GLY A 185 10.87 -6.52 -23.79
CA GLY A 185 12.12 -5.83 -24.08
C GLY A 185 12.23 -4.42 -23.49
N ARG A 186 11.27 -4.01 -22.64
CA ARG A 186 11.32 -2.77 -21.86
C ARG A 186 11.60 -3.11 -20.40
N PRO A 187 12.54 -2.43 -19.72
CA PRO A 187 12.75 -2.63 -18.30
C PRO A 187 11.53 -2.09 -17.53
N ILE A 188 10.72 -3.00 -17.00
CA ILE A 188 9.54 -2.69 -16.19
C ILE A 188 9.76 -3.28 -14.81
N VAL A 189 9.69 -2.44 -13.77
CA VAL A 189 9.72 -2.86 -12.38
C VAL A 189 8.40 -3.56 -12.05
N LEU A 190 8.49 -4.77 -11.52
CA LEU A 190 7.33 -5.55 -11.07
C LEU A 190 7.21 -5.49 -9.55
N SER A 191 6.09 -4.96 -9.08
CA SER A 191 5.67 -4.93 -7.66
C SER A 191 4.50 -5.86 -7.44
N LEU A 192 4.55 -6.70 -6.41
CA LEU A 192 3.48 -7.63 -6.06
C LEU A 192 2.71 -7.14 -4.82
N SER A 193 1.37 -7.13 -4.92
CA SER A 193 0.43 -6.62 -3.92
C SER A 193 -0.85 -7.48 -3.92
N PRO A 194 -1.72 -7.44 -2.88
CA PRO A 194 -1.46 -6.90 -1.55
C PRO A 194 -0.52 -7.83 -0.77
N GLY A 195 -0.03 -7.41 0.43
CA GLY A 195 0.66 -8.29 1.36
C GLY A 195 -0.32 -9.18 2.12
N GLU A 196 0.09 -10.04 2.98
CA GLU A 196 1.47 -10.36 3.32
C GLU A 196 1.96 -11.49 2.42
N ASN A 197 3.10 -11.31 1.76
CA ASN A 197 3.77 -12.44 1.14
C ASN A 197 4.27 -13.41 2.22
N VAL A 198 4.26 -14.70 1.91
CA VAL A 198 4.68 -15.74 2.85
C VAL A 198 6.19 -15.97 2.78
N LEU A 199 6.84 -16.13 3.94
CA LEU A 199 8.31 -16.27 4.01
C LEU A 199 8.82 -17.52 3.32
N ASP A 200 8.05 -18.61 3.26
CA ASP A 200 8.42 -19.84 2.57
C ASP A 200 8.50 -19.68 1.04
N ALA A 201 7.88 -18.62 0.48
CA ALA A 201 7.98 -18.26 -0.92
C ALA A 201 9.10 -17.24 -1.23
N ALA A 202 9.93 -16.87 -0.25
CA ALA A 202 10.89 -15.77 -0.37
C ALA A 202 11.86 -15.92 -1.56
N ASP A 203 12.40 -17.10 -1.80
CA ASP A 203 13.30 -17.36 -2.93
C ASP A 203 12.57 -17.22 -4.27
N HIS A 204 11.31 -17.66 -4.35
CA HIS A 204 10.53 -17.56 -5.56
C HIS A 204 10.16 -16.10 -5.85
N VAL A 205 9.70 -15.34 -4.86
CA VAL A 205 9.32 -13.94 -5.07
C VAL A 205 10.52 -13.06 -5.40
N ALA A 206 11.67 -13.27 -4.73
CA ALA A 206 12.91 -12.52 -5.00
C ALA A 206 13.46 -12.79 -6.41
N LYS A 207 13.19 -13.96 -6.99
CA LYS A 207 13.58 -14.31 -8.36
C LYS A 207 12.68 -13.69 -9.43
N HIS A 208 11.40 -13.49 -9.14
CA HIS A 208 10.41 -13.14 -10.15
C HIS A 208 9.88 -11.69 -10.05
N ALA A 209 10.05 -11.04 -8.89
CA ALA A 209 9.61 -9.66 -8.68
C ALA A 209 10.77 -8.73 -8.29
N ASN A 210 10.59 -7.45 -8.52
CA ASN A 210 11.56 -6.43 -8.11
C ASN A 210 11.24 -5.87 -6.72
N MET A 211 9.98 -5.91 -6.32
CA MET A 211 9.53 -5.62 -4.97
C MET A 211 8.23 -6.36 -4.66
N TRP A 212 7.98 -6.60 -3.41
CA TRP A 212 6.78 -7.31 -2.94
C TRP A 212 6.37 -6.84 -1.56
N ARG A 213 5.08 -6.68 -1.36
CA ARG A 213 4.49 -6.27 -0.10
C ARG A 213 4.72 -7.31 1.00
N ILE A 214 5.13 -6.84 2.15
CA ILE A 214 5.32 -7.65 3.36
C ILE A 214 4.23 -7.42 4.41
N SER A 215 3.24 -6.62 4.07
CA SER A 215 2.04 -6.36 4.88
C SER A 215 0.86 -6.03 3.98
N ASP A 216 -0.35 -6.09 4.51
CA ASP A 216 -1.50 -5.42 3.92
C ASP A 216 -1.27 -3.92 3.82
N ASP A 217 -2.24 -3.17 3.31
CA ASP A 217 -2.11 -1.73 3.14
C ASP A 217 -1.68 -1.05 4.44
N PHE A 218 -0.52 -0.40 4.37
CA PHE A 218 0.03 0.33 5.50
C PHE A 218 -0.60 1.71 5.59
N TRP A 219 -1.34 1.93 6.67
CA TRP A 219 -1.95 3.21 6.96
C TRP A 219 -1.35 3.87 8.20
N ASP A 220 -1.68 5.13 8.39
CA ASP A 220 -1.18 6.05 9.40
C ASP A 220 -1.67 5.73 10.82
N ARG A 221 -1.29 4.53 11.34
CA ARG A 221 -1.59 4.03 12.68
C ARG A 221 -0.34 3.49 13.35
N TRP A 222 -0.15 3.79 14.62
CA TRP A 222 1.04 3.33 15.35
C TRP A 222 1.19 1.80 15.34
N LEU A 223 0.12 1.05 15.57
CA LEU A 223 0.19 -0.42 15.53
C LEU A 223 0.70 -0.94 14.19
N ALA A 224 0.28 -0.33 13.08
CA ALA A 224 0.81 -0.70 11.77
C ALA A 224 2.31 -0.42 11.65
N VAL A 225 2.79 0.72 12.21
CA VAL A 225 4.23 1.04 12.27
C VAL A 225 4.98 0.03 13.13
N HIS A 226 4.45 -0.28 14.31
CA HIS A 226 5.04 -1.21 15.27
C HIS A 226 5.23 -2.61 14.66
N ASP A 227 4.22 -3.12 13.98
CA ASP A 227 4.27 -4.43 13.32
C ASP A 227 5.34 -4.52 12.23
N GLN A 228 5.66 -3.40 11.56
CA GLN A 228 6.66 -3.41 10.50
C GLN A 228 8.09 -3.69 11.02
N PHE A 229 8.39 -3.46 12.29
CA PHE A 229 9.69 -3.84 12.86
C PHE A 229 9.94 -5.34 12.73
N ALA A 230 8.97 -6.16 13.12
CA ALA A 230 9.06 -7.61 13.02
C ALA A 230 9.07 -8.09 11.56
N ARG A 231 8.19 -7.52 10.71
CA ARG A 231 8.10 -7.88 9.30
C ARG A 231 9.40 -7.57 8.55
N LEU A 232 9.93 -6.37 8.68
CA LEU A 232 11.18 -5.96 8.04
C LEU A 232 12.38 -6.80 8.54
N LYS A 233 12.43 -7.13 9.84
CA LYS A 233 13.44 -8.03 10.42
C LYS A 233 13.36 -9.41 9.77
N ASN A 234 12.18 -10.00 9.65
CA ASN A 234 11.98 -11.33 9.09
C ASN A 234 12.31 -11.40 7.59
N TRP A 235 11.99 -10.36 6.84
CA TRP A 235 12.24 -10.28 5.40
C TRP A 235 13.65 -9.79 5.05
N ASN A 236 14.39 -9.20 5.98
CA ASN A 236 15.72 -8.64 5.72
C ASN A 236 16.72 -9.62 5.08
N PRO A 237 16.77 -10.93 5.43
CA PRO A 237 17.69 -11.87 4.81
C PRO A 237 17.46 -12.11 3.31
N TYR A 238 16.26 -11.83 2.82
CA TYR A 238 15.85 -12.07 1.42
C TYR A 238 15.99 -10.84 0.53
N ARG A 239 16.35 -9.71 1.11
CA ARG A 239 16.60 -8.47 0.39
C ARG A 239 17.90 -8.57 -0.40
N GLN A 240 17.84 -8.21 -1.68
CA GLN A 240 19.02 -8.16 -2.54
C GLN A 240 18.88 -7.04 -3.57
N PRO A 241 19.96 -6.59 -4.22
CA PRO A 241 19.88 -5.58 -5.27
C PRO A 241 18.89 -5.97 -6.37
N GLY A 242 17.89 -5.10 -6.62
CA GLY A 242 16.84 -5.32 -7.61
C GLY A 242 15.66 -6.16 -7.13
N ALA A 243 15.67 -6.64 -5.86
CA ALA A 243 14.60 -7.42 -5.25
C ALA A 243 14.41 -7.00 -3.79
N TRP A 244 13.31 -6.30 -3.49
CA TRP A 244 13.12 -5.54 -2.27
C TRP A 244 11.83 -5.92 -1.54
N PRO A 245 11.90 -6.34 -0.25
CA PRO A 245 10.75 -6.36 0.63
C PRO A 245 10.18 -4.95 0.79
N ASP A 246 8.90 -4.79 0.51
CA ASP A 246 8.19 -3.51 0.49
C ASP A 246 7.27 -3.38 1.71
N ALA A 247 7.60 -2.47 2.61
CA ALA A 247 6.80 -2.17 3.79
C ALA A 247 5.63 -1.21 3.50
N ASP A 248 5.38 -0.95 2.20
CA ASP A 248 4.33 -0.10 1.66
C ASP A 248 4.61 1.41 1.76
N MET A 249 3.59 2.18 1.44
CA MET A 249 3.66 3.63 1.28
C MET A 249 4.04 4.38 2.56
N LEU A 250 4.49 5.62 2.37
CA LEU A 250 4.68 6.62 3.42
C LEU A 250 3.43 7.50 3.51
N PRO A 251 2.52 7.28 4.48
CA PRO A 251 1.27 8.01 4.59
C PRO A 251 1.49 9.34 5.34
N PHE A 252 2.28 10.24 4.75
CA PHE A 252 2.65 11.53 5.32
C PHE A 252 1.87 12.68 4.71
N GLY A 253 1.77 13.80 5.45
CA GLY A 253 1.15 15.03 5.00
C GLY A 253 -0.35 14.88 4.77
N VAL A 254 -0.83 15.37 3.64
CA VAL A 254 -2.25 15.39 3.28
C VAL A 254 -2.61 14.11 2.52
N LEU A 255 -3.58 13.37 3.02
CA LEU A 255 -4.02 12.07 2.54
C LEU A 255 -5.45 12.13 1.97
N ASP A 256 -5.92 11.00 1.46
CA ASP A 256 -7.29 10.79 1.00
C ASP A 256 -7.76 11.88 0.01
N GLN A 257 -6.92 12.11 -1.02
CA GLN A 257 -7.17 13.12 -2.06
C GLN A 257 -7.42 14.53 -1.48
N GLY A 258 -6.73 14.85 -0.38
CA GLY A 258 -6.80 16.16 0.22
C GLY A 258 -7.87 16.34 1.30
N LYS A 259 -8.52 15.27 1.75
CA LYS A 259 -9.62 15.32 2.71
C LYS A 259 -9.17 15.31 4.17
N ARG A 260 -8.00 14.78 4.45
CA ARG A 260 -7.44 14.71 5.80
C ARG A 260 -5.93 14.78 5.83
N THR A 261 -5.36 15.06 6.96
CA THR A 261 -3.92 14.93 7.23
C THR A 261 -3.60 13.56 7.84
N THR A 262 -2.32 13.19 7.80
CA THR A 262 -1.83 11.99 8.48
C THR A 262 -2.16 12.04 9.98
N ARG A 263 -2.44 10.87 10.56
CA ARG A 263 -2.65 10.69 12.01
C ARG A 263 -1.35 10.42 12.76
N LEU A 264 -0.29 10.07 12.04
CA LEU A 264 1.02 9.85 12.66
C LEU A 264 1.54 11.16 13.25
N THR A 265 1.97 11.12 14.49
CA THR A 265 2.68 12.22 15.12
C THR A 265 4.01 12.50 14.39
N PRO A 266 4.63 13.65 14.55
CA PRO A 266 5.95 13.92 13.98
C PRO A 266 6.99 12.86 14.35
N ASP A 267 7.00 12.36 15.59
CA ASP A 267 7.94 11.33 16.05
C ASP A 267 7.67 9.98 15.36
N GLU A 268 6.40 9.62 15.17
CA GLU A 268 6.02 8.40 14.44
C GLU A 268 6.39 8.50 12.96
N GLN A 269 6.21 9.66 12.32
CA GLN A 269 6.65 9.88 10.94
C GLN A 269 8.19 9.80 10.81
N HIS A 270 8.94 10.34 11.75
CA HIS A 270 10.40 10.15 11.83
C HIS A 270 10.74 8.66 11.99
N THR A 271 10.00 7.93 12.83
CA THR A 271 10.20 6.49 13.04
C THR A 271 9.98 5.71 11.74
N VAL A 272 8.89 5.96 11.03
CA VAL A 272 8.61 5.33 9.73
C VAL A 272 9.73 5.63 8.73
N MET A 273 10.07 6.91 8.54
CA MET A 273 11.11 7.29 7.58
C MET A 273 12.46 6.65 7.90
N THR A 274 12.84 6.59 9.18
CA THR A 274 14.08 5.97 9.64
C THR A 274 14.07 4.46 9.43
N LEU A 275 12.97 3.79 9.80
CA LEU A 275 12.84 2.33 9.68
C LEU A 275 12.86 1.88 8.22
N TRP A 276 12.05 2.52 7.35
CA TRP A 276 12.07 2.22 5.91
C TRP A 276 13.45 2.45 5.31
N SER A 277 14.14 3.51 5.74
CA SER A 277 15.47 3.84 5.22
C SER A 277 16.53 2.84 5.68
N ILE A 278 16.61 2.51 6.97
CA ILE A 278 17.64 1.58 7.47
C ILE A 278 17.39 0.13 7.02
N ALA A 279 16.13 -0.26 6.83
CA ALA A 279 15.76 -1.57 6.29
C ALA A 279 15.85 -1.62 4.75
N ARG A 280 16.02 -0.48 4.09
CA ARG A 280 16.02 -0.32 2.62
C ARG A 280 14.71 -0.81 1.98
N SER A 281 13.58 -0.56 2.63
CA SER A 281 12.28 -0.69 1.97
C SER A 281 12.17 0.33 0.83
N PRO A 282 11.54 0.00 -0.29
CA PRO A 282 11.17 1.00 -1.29
C PRO A 282 10.39 2.16 -0.66
N LEU A 283 10.66 3.38 -1.10
CA LEU A 283 9.98 4.57 -0.63
C LEU A 283 8.91 5.00 -1.64
N MET A 284 7.64 4.86 -1.27
CA MET A 284 6.50 5.29 -2.08
C MET A 284 5.67 6.28 -1.26
N HIS A 285 5.62 7.56 -1.66
CA HIS A 285 4.83 8.55 -0.93
C HIS A 285 3.33 8.38 -1.22
N GLY A 286 2.53 8.22 -0.16
CA GLY A 286 1.08 7.99 -0.25
C GLY A 286 0.22 9.25 -0.11
N GLY A 287 0.83 10.41 0.08
CA GLY A 287 0.13 11.69 0.24
C GLY A 287 0.00 12.51 -1.05
N ASP A 288 -0.78 13.59 -0.97
CA ASP A 288 -0.94 14.57 -2.04
C ASP A 288 0.27 15.52 -2.08
N LEU A 289 1.19 15.29 -3.00
CA LEU A 289 2.41 16.09 -3.15
C LEU A 289 2.12 17.58 -3.37
N THR A 290 1.02 17.92 -4.03
CA THR A 290 0.67 19.33 -4.29
C THR A 290 0.27 20.10 -3.03
N LYS A 291 0.05 19.38 -1.93
CA LYS A 291 -0.30 19.93 -0.60
C LYS A 291 0.76 19.63 0.47
N THR A 292 1.96 19.30 0.05
CA THR A 292 3.07 18.98 0.95
C THR A 292 3.44 20.18 1.82
N ASP A 293 3.33 20.02 3.14
CA ASP A 293 3.81 21.03 4.12
C ASP A 293 5.33 20.98 4.32
N ASP A 294 5.85 21.94 5.06
CA ASP A 294 7.30 22.05 5.28
C ASP A 294 7.89 20.88 6.06
N PHE A 295 7.13 20.33 7.01
CA PHE A 295 7.56 19.17 7.78
C PHE A 295 7.63 17.92 6.92
N THR A 296 6.57 17.62 6.19
CA THR A 296 6.54 16.48 5.24
C THR A 296 7.64 16.63 4.20
N ARG A 297 7.84 17.84 3.65
CA ARG A 297 8.93 18.10 2.71
C ARG A 297 10.29 17.84 3.34
N SER A 298 10.51 18.21 4.60
CA SER A 298 11.78 17.96 5.29
C SER A 298 12.10 16.48 5.43
N LEU A 299 11.09 15.63 5.64
CA LEU A 299 11.27 14.17 5.65
C LEU A 299 11.63 13.64 4.27
N LEU A 300 10.90 14.06 3.23
CA LEU A 300 11.08 13.56 1.86
C LEU A 300 12.38 14.08 1.19
N THR A 301 13.03 15.09 1.76
CA THR A 301 14.24 15.71 1.20
C THR A 301 15.45 15.65 2.12
N ASN A 302 15.39 14.86 3.20
CA ASN A 302 16.53 14.64 4.08
C ASN A 302 17.57 13.78 3.37
N ALA A 303 18.61 14.42 2.85
CA ALA A 303 19.63 13.75 2.04
C ALA A 303 20.39 12.66 2.81
N ASP A 304 20.63 12.84 4.11
CA ASP A 304 21.36 11.86 4.93
C ASP A 304 20.52 10.59 5.15
N VAL A 305 19.23 10.73 5.46
CA VAL A 305 18.32 9.61 5.64
C VAL A 305 18.08 8.88 4.30
N LEU A 306 17.93 9.63 3.21
CA LEU A 306 17.80 9.05 1.87
C LEU A 306 19.07 8.32 1.41
N ALA A 307 20.26 8.83 1.78
CA ALA A 307 21.51 8.13 1.50
C ALA A 307 21.59 6.76 2.20
N VAL A 308 21.05 6.64 3.42
CA VAL A 308 20.91 5.33 4.08
C VAL A 308 20.04 4.38 3.26
N ASN A 309 18.87 4.83 2.80
CA ASN A 309 17.99 4.00 1.97
C ASN A 309 18.65 3.60 0.63
N GLN A 310 19.26 4.55 -0.05
CA GLN A 310 19.73 4.39 -1.41
C GLN A 310 21.07 3.67 -1.51
N ASN A 311 21.99 3.89 -0.57
CA ASN A 311 23.39 3.53 -0.73
C ASN A 311 23.95 2.59 0.34
N SER A 312 23.32 2.47 1.52
CA SER A 312 23.89 1.66 2.61
C SER A 312 24.00 0.17 2.27
N LEU A 313 24.93 -0.51 2.93
CA LEU A 313 25.23 -1.93 2.72
C LEU A 313 25.04 -2.72 4.01
N ASN A 314 24.85 -4.03 3.89
CA ASN A 314 24.80 -4.97 5.02
C ASN A 314 23.81 -4.56 6.14
N ASN A 315 22.70 -3.95 5.77
CA ASN A 315 21.68 -3.52 6.71
C ASN A 315 21.09 -4.71 7.46
N ARG A 316 21.05 -4.62 8.79
CA ARG A 316 20.52 -5.68 9.64
C ARG A 316 20.09 -5.18 11.00
N PRO A 317 19.11 -5.85 11.64
CA PRO A 317 18.82 -5.61 13.05
C PRO A 317 20.02 -6.00 13.91
N LEU A 318 20.29 -5.23 14.98
CA LEU A 318 21.31 -5.53 15.99
C LEU A 318 20.70 -6.20 17.22
N PHE A 319 19.66 -5.59 17.76
CA PHE A 319 18.92 -6.10 18.91
C PHE A 319 17.48 -5.59 18.90
N ASP A 320 16.65 -6.30 19.64
CA ASP A 320 15.30 -5.94 20.00
C ASP A 320 15.13 -6.41 21.45
N HIS A 321 15.17 -5.47 22.37
CA HIS A 321 15.10 -5.74 23.79
C HIS A 321 14.09 -4.83 24.45
N ASP A 322 12.98 -5.40 24.89
CA ASP A 322 11.90 -4.66 25.53
C ASP A 322 11.48 -3.43 24.74
N GLU A 323 11.25 -3.63 23.43
CA GLU A 323 10.84 -2.60 22.46
C GLU A 323 11.86 -1.46 22.26
N LEU A 324 13.06 -1.59 22.79
CA LEU A 324 14.22 -0.81 22.36
C LEU A 324 14.89 -1.58 21.23
N ILE A 325 14.81 -1.03 20.02
CA ILE A 325 15.22 -1.71 18.79
C ILE A 325 16.39 -0.96 18.17
N ALA A 326 17.40 -1.67 17.71
CA ALA A 326 18.49 -1.06 16.96
C ALA A 326 18.78 -1.82 15.67
N TRP A 327 19.11 -1.05 14.64
CA TRP A 327 19.57 -1.51 13.33
C TRP A 327 20.90 -0.85 13.00
N THR A 328 21.71 -1.55 12.19
CA THR A 328 22.94 -1.00 11.64
C THR A 328 23.06 -1.25 10.16
N ALA A 329 23.87 -0.44 9.52
CA ALA A 329 24.28 -0.61 8.13
C ALA A 329 25.70 -0.06 7.92
N ASP A 330 26.36 -0.51 6.86
CA ASP A 330 27.68 -0.01 6.51
C ASP A 330 27.55 1.23 5.60
N VAL A 331 28.43 2.19 5.84
CA VAL A 331 28.63 3.32 4.92
C VAL A 331 29.50 2.83 3.75
N PRO A 332 29.10 3.01 2.50
CA PRO A 332 29.92 2.62 1.36
C PRO A 332 31.34 3.25 1.41
N ASP A 333 32.34 2.47 1.08
CA ASP A 333 33.74 2.91 0.99
C ASP A 333 34.30 3.55 2.29
N SER A 334 33.76 3.18 3.44
CA SER A 334 34.14 3.71 4.78
C SER A 334 34.10 2.59 5.81
N GLU A 335 34.85 2.76 6.90
CA GLU A 335 34.74 1.93 8.12
C GLU A 335 33.58 2.38 9.03
N ASP A 336 32.96 3.52 8.75
CA ASP A 336 31.84 4.05 9.49
C ASP A 336 30.58 3.21 9.34
N LYS A 337 29.69 3.34 10.30
CA LYS A 337 28.40 2.63 10.32
C LYS A 337 27.25 3.62 10.51
N TYR A 338 26.15 3.31 9.84
CA TYR A 338 24.85 3.87 10.24
C TYR A 338 24.31 3.10 11.43
N LEU A 339 23.75 3.79 12.39
CA LEU A 339 23.06 3.24 13.55
C LEU A 339 21.70 3.92 13.68
N ALA A 340 20.62 3.13 13.60
CA ALA A 340 19.28 3.57 13.91
C ALA A 340 18.82 2.95 15.23
N VAL A 341 18.38 3.79 16.16
CA VAL A 341 17.86 3.36 17.48
C VAL A 341 16.43 3.85 17.60
N PHE A 342 15.54 2.93 17.94
CA PHE A 342 14.12 3.18 18.08
C PHE A 342 13.66 2.84 19.49
N ASN A 343 12.87 3.72 20.08
CA ASN A 343 12.09 3.44 21.26
C ASN A 343 10.64 3.18 20.80
N ALA A 344 10.34 1.92 20.53
CA ALA A 344 9.02 1.50 20.10
C ALA A 344 8.05 1.25 21.28
N ARG A 345 8.51 1.49 22.52
CA ARG A 345 7.69 1.33 23.70
C ARG A 345 6.48 2.25 23.66
N ASP A 346 5.32 1.68 23.84
CA ASP A 346 4.14 2.48 24.11
C ASP A 346 4.34 3.18 25.47
N ARG A 347 4.12 4.49 25.51
CA ARG A 347 4.25 5.26 26.76
C ARG A 347 3.29 4.80 27.85
N VAL A 348 2.25 4.05 27.45
CA VAL A 348 1.25 3.51 28.35
C VAL A 348 0.92 2.10 27.87
N ARG A 349 1.50 1.09 28.51
CA ARG A 349 0.92 -0.26 28.45
C ARG A 349 -0.34 -0.23 29.30
N LEU A 350 -1.47 -0.12 28.64
CA LEU A 350 -2.79 -0.25 29.28
C LEU A 350 -3.07 -1.74 29.39
N ALA A 351 -2.58 -2.36 30.47
CA ALA A 351 -2.99 -3.72 30.80
C ALA A 351 -4.45 -3.71 31.25
N ALA A 352 -5.28 -4.57 30.67
CA ALA A 352 -6.70 -4.72 31.05
C ALA A 352 -6.87 -5.00 32.55
N GLU A 353 -5.87 -5.64 33.17
CA GLU A 353 -5.81 -5.89 34.61
C GLU A 353 -5.69 -4.62 35.48
N HIS A 354 -5.27 -3.50 34.89
CA HIS A 354 -5.20 -2.20 35.56
C HIS A 354 -6.35 -1.27 35.16
N ALA A 355 -7.28 -1.77 34.34
CA ALA A 355 -8.44 -1.00 33.95
C ALA A 355 -9.35 -0.77 35.18
N ARG A 356 -9.75 0.49 35.39
CA ARG A 356 -10.72 0.81 36.44
C ARG A 356 -12.11 0.22 36.17
N TYR A 357 -12.41 0.00 34.89
CA TYR A 357 -13.59 -0.68 34.41
C TYR A 357 -13.23 -1.44 33.11
N ALA A 358 -13.69 -2.69 33.03
CA ALA A 358 -13.69 -3.47 31.81
C ALA A 358 -15.11 -3.96 31.53
N SER A 359 -15.62 -3.70 30.33
CA SER A 359 -16.96 -4.18 29.95
C SER A 359 -16.97 -5.70 29.77
N PRO A 360 -18.11 -6.37 29.89
CA PRO A 360 -18.29 -7.67 29.29
C PRO A 360 -18.02 -7.63 27.78
N LEU A 361 -17.70 -8.79 27.21
CA LEU A 361 -17.51 -8.92 25.76
C LEU A 361 -18.77 -8.43 25.02
N VAL A 362 -18.59 -7.44 24.15
CA VAL A 362 -19.66 -6.88 23.32
C VAL A 362 -19.57 -7.49 21.93
N THR A 363 -20.59 -8.23 21.51
CA THR A 363 -20.65 -8.88 20.19
C THR A 363 -21.97 -8.57 19.49
N ARG A 364 -22.07 -8.89 18.21
CA ARG A 364 -23.35 -8.81 17.48
C ARG A 364 -24.43 -9.73 18.03
N ALA A 365 -24.04 -10.80 18.72
CA ALA A 365 -24.96 -11.80 19.30
C ALA A 365 -25.35 -11.47 20.74
N SER A 366 -24.63 -10.59 21.42
CA SER A 366 -24.94 -10.03 22.73
C SER A 366 -25.59 -8.65 22.61
N ASP A 367 -26.00 -8.05 23.71
CA ASP A 367 -26.35 -6.63 23.74
C ASP A 367 -25.18 -5.83 23.15
N SER A 368 -25.41 -5.20 22.01
CA SER A 368 -24.40 -4.44 21.27
C SER A 368 -23.94 -3.17 22.00
N LYS A 369 -24.28 -3.02 23.29
CA LYS A 369 -24.00 -1.86 24.14
C LYS A 369 -23.61 -2.30 25.55
N ALA A 370 -22.59 -1.64 26.11
CA ALA A 370 -22.26 -1.69 27.51
C ALA A 370 -22.43 -0.27 28.10
N ALA A 371 -23.23 -0.13 29.14
CA ALA A 371 -23.30 1.12 29.90
C ALA A 371 -22.09 1.22 30.83
N ILE A 372 -21.46 2.36 30.87
CA ILE A 372 -20.25 2.62 31.64
C ILE A 372 -20.53 3.80 32.57
N ASP A 373 -20.37 3.56 33.87
CA ASP A 373 -20.43 4.59 34.92
C ASP A 373 -19.31 4.28 35.91
N VAL A 374 -18.29 5.14 35.94
CA VAL A 374 -17.05 4.92 36.69
C VAL A 374 -16.60 6.19 37.37
N ASP A 375 -16.36 6.10 38.68
CA ASP A 375 -15.74 7.21 39.39
C ASP A 375 -14.30 7.43 38.96
N VAL A 376 -14.02 8.63 38.45
CA VAL A 376 -12.72 9.07 37.95
C VAL A 376 -12.24 10.32 38.69
N SER A 377 -12.80 10.65 39.83
CA SER A 377 -12.54 11.87 40.60
C SER A 377 -11.09 12.05 41.02
N ASP A 378 -10.34 10.96 41.19
CA ASP A 378 -8.92 10.95 41.56
C ASP A 378 -7.98 10.80 40.35
N ALA A 379 -8.53 10.70 39.12
CA ALA A 379 -7.73 10.46 37.93
C ALA A 379 -7.16 11.77 37.34
N SER A 380 -5.87 11.82 37.12
CA SER A 380 -5.20 12.91 36.38
C SER A 380 -5.13 12.65 34.87
N ARG A 381 -5.36 11.40 34.43
CA ARG A 381 -5.43 10.96 33.04
C ARG A 381 -6.47 9.87 32.90
N MET A 382 -7.14 9.85 31.76
CA MET A 382 -8.12 8.83 31.42
C MET A 382 -7.82 8.28 30.02
N PHE A 383 -7.97 6.96 29.89
CA PHE A 383 -7.84 6.25 28.62
C PHE A 383 -9.14 5.50 28.34
N LEU A 384 -9.65 5.65 27.14
CA LEU A 384 -10.71 4.84 26.59
C LEU A 384 -10.10 3.84 25.62
N VAL A 385 -10.24 2.55 25.94
CA VAL A 385 -9.59 1.47 25.20
C VAL A 385 -10.64 0.55 24.62
N LEU A 386 -10.51 0.20 23.35
CA LEU A 386 -11.21 -0.90 22.72
C LEU A 386 -10.22 -2.04 22.56
N ASP A 387 -10.51 -3.18 23.21
CA ASP A 387 -9.65 -4.37 23.19
C ASP A 387 -10.25 -5.39 22.20
N PRO A 388 -9.50 -5.83 21.18
CA PRO A 388 -9.98 -6.80 20.19
C PRO A 388 -10.05 -8.24 20.73
N THR A 389 -9.74 -8.47 22.00
CA THR A 389 -9.89 -9.77 22.72
C THR A 389 -9.12 -10.96 22.11
N GLY A 390 -8.09 -10.73 21.31
CA GLY A 390 -7.11 -11.74 20.90
C GLY A 390 -7.39 -12.50 19.61
N ASP A 391 -8.48 -12.19 18.91
CA ASP A 391 -8.79 -12.75 17.58
C ASP A 391 -8.43 -11.78 16.42
N GLY A 392 -7.78 -10.67 16.75
CA GLY A 392 -7.35 -9.64 15.82
C GLY A 392 -8.30 -8.45 15.77
N VAL A 393 -7.86 -7.39 15.07
CA VAL A 393 -8.59 -6.11 14.96
C VAL A 393 -9.53 -6.04 13.75
N ALA A 394 -9.61 -7.09 12.95
CA ALA A 394 -10.42 -7.10 11.75
C ALA A 394 -11.91 -7.10 12.12
N TRP A 395 -12.62 -6.04 11.67
CA TRP A 395 -14.06 -5.85 11.91
C TRP A 395 -14.49 -5.47 13.32
N ASP A 396 -13.56 -5.15 14.22
CA ASP A 396 -13.85 -4.66 15.57
C ASP A 396 -14.08 -3.16 15.55
N TYR A 397 -15.31 -2.76 15.30
CA TYR A 397 -15.73 -1.36 15.32
C TYR A 397 -16.48 -1.05 16.61
N GLY A 398 -15.83 -0.32 17.50
CA GLY A 398 -16.46 0.20 18.72
C GLY A 398 -16.74 1.70 18.62
N VAL A 399 -17.86 2.12 19.18
CA VAL A 399 -18.26 3.53 19.24
C VAL A 399 -18.57 3.92 20.67
N TRP A 400 -17.94 4.97 21.15
CA TRP A 400 -18.27 5.58 22.43
C TRP A 400 -19.49 6.48 22.26
N LEU A 401 -20.62 6.07 22.83
CA LEU A 401 -21.89 6.77 22.69
C LEU A 401 -22.04 7.85 23.77
N ALA A 402 -22.02 9.11 23.37
CA ALA A 402 -22.17 10.29 24.23
C ALA A 402 -21.33 10.24 25.52
N PRO A 403 -20.01 9.99 25.42
CA PRO A 403 -19.14 9.92 26.58
C PRO A 403 -19.05 11.31 27.22
N ARG A 404 -19.19 11.38 28.55
CA ARG A 404 -19.19 12.64 29.28
C ARG A 404 -18.69 12.48 30.71
N PHE A 405 -18.18 13.52 31.29
CA PHE A 405 -18.01 13.66 32.73
C PHE A 405 -19.30 14.15 33.36
N VAL A 406 -19.63 13.57 34.49
CA VAL A 406 -20.68 14.05 35.39
C VAL A 406 -19.99 14.55 36.66
N PHE A 407 -20.12 15.83 36.96
CA PHE A 407 -19.47 16.45 38.11
C PHE A 407 -20.32 16.31 39.38
N ALA A 408 -19.70 16.52 40.55
CA ALA A 408 -20.37 16.39 41.85
C ALA A 408 -21.55 17.35 42.03
N ASP A 409 -21.59 18.45 41.30
CA ASP A 409 -22.71 19.41 41.29
C ASP A 409 -23.84 19.01 40.32
N GLY A 410 -23.72 17.84 39.67
CA GLY A 410 -24.66 17.33 38.68
C GLY A 410 -24.51 17.93 37.28
N SER A 411 -23.56 18.80 37.07
CA SER A 411 -23.26 19.30 35.69
C SER A 411 -22.59 18.22 34.85
N GLU A 412 -22.83 18.27 33.53
CA GLU A 412 -22.25 17.33 32.58
C GLU A 412 -21.37 18.07 31.57
N ARG A 413 -20.29 17.43 31.14
CA ARG A 413 -19.44 17.93 30.08
C ARG A 413 -19.04 16.81 29.14
N PRO A 414 -19.35 16.91 27.83
CA PRO A 414 -18.95 15.93 26.84
C PRO A 414 -17.44 15.74 26.80
N LEU A 415 -16.95 14.51 26.63
CA LEU A 415 -15.52 14.25 26.48
C LEU A 415 -14.96 14.84 25.18
N THR A 416 -15.80 15.08 24.18
CA THR A 416 -15.43 15.77 22.93
C THR A 416 -14.99 17.22 23.13
N ASP A 417 -15.28 17.83 24.28
CA ASP A 417 -14.87 19.20 24.64
C ASP A 417 -13.44 19.26 25.15
N TYR A 418 -12.81 18.11 25.32
CA TYR A 418 -11.44 18.02 25.83
C TYR A 418 -10.46 17.75 24.69
N GLN A 419 -9.23 18.18 24.86
CA GLN A 419 -8.15 17.89 23.92
C GLN A 419 -7.70 16.43 24.10
N TRP A 420 -7.74 15.66 23.03
CA TRP A 420 -7.25 14.29 22.98
C TRP A 420 -5.77 14.28 22.59
N THR A 421 -4.97 13.50 23.28
CA THR A 421 -3.55 13.34 22.96
C THR A 421 -3.27 12.20 21.98
N ARG A 422 -4.25 11.31 21.77
CA ARG A 422 -4.18 10.21 20.80
C ARG A 422 -5.59 9.83 20.35
N THR A 423 -5.73 9.62 19.06
CA THR A 423 -6.90 9.02 18.44
C THR A 423 -6.43 7.86 17.56
N ASP A 424 -6.15 6.72 18.18
CA ASP A 424 -6.10 5.49 17.42
C ASP A 424 -7.54 5.03 17.22
N ALA A 425 -8.17 5.55 16.18
CA ALA A 425 -9.36 4.92 15.66
C ALA A 425 -8.90 3.65 14.96
N ILE A 426 -9.31 2.53 15.50
CA ILE A 426 -9.21 1.24 14.86
C ILE A 426 -9.92 1.27 13.53
#